data_d1cc8081ab6dea4698d2f346d678e12c
#
_entry.id   d1cc8081ab6dea4698d2f346d678e12c
#
_cell.length_a   1.000
_cell.length_b   1.000
_cell.length_c   1.000
_cell.angle_alpha   90.00
_cell.angle_beta   90.00
_cell.angle_gamma   90.00
#
_symmetry.space_group_name_H-M   'P 1'
#
loop_
_entity.id
_entity.type
_entity.pdbx_description
1 polymer ?
#
loop_
_entity_poly.entity_id
_entity_poly.type
_entity_poly.pdbx_seq_one_letter_code
_entity_poly.pdbx_strand_id
1 'polypeptide(L)'
;MNTSTEVRKKVIVMFKRVFLVILDSVGIGEADDAAKFDDVGSNTLLHTIGEKYNLNVLEKMGLTNLIGKEVDGIRGIYAKAKPMNAAKDTLNGHYELMGAISKTPYKTYPDGFPKELIDELETRTGRKVIGNKVASGTEIIEELGEEHLETGAIIVYTSADSVLQIAAHEDIVSIDELYKICEIAREITSSEEYKIARIIARPFIGKKGSFTRTPKRHDYALDPPINVLDLLERNGVKTIAIGKISDIFNHKSITTSIKTTDNIDGMMKLIDFAKGEFSGLLFANLNDFDSLYGHRRDQEGYKKALEEFNYYLPILLKNLKKDDLLIIAADHGNDPTYKGTDHTRENIPVLMYSPSIKGAKHLADRESFADVGATILDNFKIKNELGIGKSLFEDLREER
;
A
#
# COMPACT_ATOMS: atom_id res chain seq x y z
N MET A 1 -53.00 21.30 -26.17
CA MET A 1 -51.68 20.84 -26.65
C MET A 1 -50.78 20.66 -25.45
N ASN A 2 -50.70 19.42 -24.94
CA ASN A 2 -49.85 19.06 -23.82
C ASN A 2 -48.51 18.60 -24.39
N THR A 3 -47.46 19.39 -24.21
CA THR A 3 -46.12 18.96 -24.47
C THR A 3 -45.53 18.42 -23.17
N SER A 4 -45.70 17.12 -22.95
CA SER A 4 -44.96 16.39 -21.90
C SER A 4 -43.50 16.28 -22.32
N THR A 5 -42.67 17.14 -21.74
CA THR A 5 -41.22 16.99 -21.80
C THR A 5 -40.84 15.79 -20.91
N GLU A 6 -40.75 14.61 -21.52
CA GLU A 6 -40.10 13.46 -20.89
C GLU A 6 -38.61 13.82 -20.64
N VAL A 7 -38.30 14.19 -19.40
CA VAL A 7 -36.93 14.21 -18.92
C VAL A 7 -36.45 12.75 -18.90
N ARG A 8 -35.78 12.30 -19.96
CA ARG A 8 -35.05 11.05 -19.99
C ARG A 8 -34.04 11.11 -18.85
N LYS A 9 -34.34 10.44 -17.74
CA LYS A 9 -33.35 10.18 -16.69
C LYS A 9 -32.19 9.45 -17.38
N LYS A 10 -31.06 10.13 -17.61
CA LYS A 10 -29.82 9.50 -18.07
C LYS A 10 -29.52 8.38 -17.09
N VAL A 11 -29.60 7.13 -17.55
CA VAL A 11 -29.20 5.97 -16.75
C VAL A 11 -27.72 6.13 -16.50
N ILE A 12 -27.34 6.38 -15.25
CA ILE A 12 -25.93 6.45 -14.85
C ILE A 12 -25.38 5.05 -14.99
N VAL A 13 -24.53 4.85 -15.98
CA VAL A 13 -23.90 3.55 -16.22
C VAL A 13 -22.82 3.36 -15.15
N MET A 14 -22.96 2.32 -14.33
CA MET A 14 -21.98 1.91 -13.33
C MET A 14 -21.12 0.77 -13.89
N PHE A 15 -19.86 0.77 -13.51
CA PHE A 15 -19.01 -0.39 -13.74
C PHE A 15 -19.29 -1.43 -12.64
N LYS A 16 -19.64 -2.64 -13.06
CA LYS A 16 -19.95 -3.75 -12.15
C LYS A 16 -18.72 -4.23 -11.39
N ARG A 17 -17.57 -4.23 -12.07
CA ARG A 17 -16.27 -4.65 -11.54
C ARG A 17 -15.27 -3.52 -11.70
N VAL A 18 -14.56 -3.22 -10.64
CA VAL A 18 -13.43 -2.29 -10.67
C VAL A 18 -12.16 -3.10 -10.37
N PHE A 19 -11.19 -3.02 -11.26
CA PHE A 19 -9.85 -3.58 -11.10
C PHE A 19 -8.90 -2.42 -10.78
N LEU A 20 -8.44 -2.34 -9.54
CA LEU A 20 -7.39 -1.40 -9.13
C LEU A 20 -6.07 -2.16 -9.03
N VAL A 21 -5.12 -1.82 -9.86
CA VAL A 21 -3.81 -2.49 -9.95
C VAL A 21 -2.73 -1.48 -9.58
N ILE A 22 -2.01 -1.74 -8.51
CA ILE A 22 -0.88 -0.93 -8.08
C ILE A 22 0.42 -1.54 -8.60
N LEU A 23 1.14 -0.77 -9.38
CA LEU A 23 2.54 -1.01 -9.73
C LEU A 23 3.37 -0.40 -8.60
N ASP A 24 3.69 -1.21 -7.59
CA ASP A 24 4.32 -0.75 -6.35
C ASP A 24 5.59 0.05 -6.64
N SER A 25 5.63 1.29 -6.19
CA SER A 25 6.73 2.24 -6.37
C SER A 25 6.96 2.83 -7.78
N VAL A 26 6.07 2.66 -8.75
CA VAL A 26 6.25 3.26 -10.09
C VAL A 26 5.89 4.75 -10.08
N GLY A 27 6.71 5.57 -9.45
CA GLY A 27 6.61 7.04 -9.48
C GLY A 27 6.93 7.63 -10.86
N ILE A 28 6.47 8.85 -11.09
CA ILE A 28 6.59 9.57 -12.38
C ILE A 28 7.17 10.99 -12.22
N GLY A 29 8.12 11.13 -11.31
CA GLY A 29 8.85 12.36 -11.07
C GLY A 29 8.55 12.99 -9.71
N GLU A 30 9.49 13.78 -9.25
CA GLU A 30 9.48 14.42 -7.93
C GLU A 30 8.16 15.13 -7.62
N ALA A 31 7.70 15.00 -6.39
CA ALA A 31 6.56 15.76 -5.89
C ALA A 31 6.97 17.19 -5.50
N ASP A 32 6.01 18.09 -5.38
CA ASP A 32 6.25 19.51 -5.06
C ASP A 32 7.03 19.70 -3.73
N ASP A 33 6.95 18.74 -2.82
CA ASP A 33 7.63 18.76 -1.52
C ASP A 33 8.81 17.79 -1.41
N ALA A 34 9.31 17.27 -2.53
CA ALA A 34 10.43 16.31 -2.58
C ALA A 34 11.69 16.82 -1.86
N ALA A 35 11.92 18.13 -1.85
CA ALA A 35 13.03 18.75 -1.12
C ALA A 35 13.02 18.47 0.39
N LYS A 36 11.84 18.27 1.00
CA LYS A 36 11.71 17.93 2.43
C LYS A 36 12.17 16.50 2.74
N PHE A 37 12.24 15.65 1.72
CA PHE A 37 12.64 14.26 1.80
C PHE A 37 14.03 13.99 1.22
N ASP A 38 14.71 15.05 0.76
CA ASP A 38 16.00 14.97 0.06
C ASP A 38 15.92 14.17 -1.26
N ASP A 39 14.77 14.25 -1.94
CA ASP A 39 14.42 13.46 -3.12
C ASP A 39 14.29 14.29 -4.41
N VAL A 40 14.83 15.53 -4.42
CA VAL A 40 14.81 16.42 -5.60
C VAL A 40 15.52 15.75 -6.77
N GLY A 41 14.87 15.73 -7.93
CA GLY A 41 15.37 15.11 -9.16
C GLY A 41 15.04 13.62 -9.30
N SER A 42 14.31 13.01 -8.35
CA SER A 42 13.85 11.63 -8.50
C SER A 42 12.81 11.49 -9.61
N ASN A 43 12.89 10.41 -10.37
CA ASN A 43 11.89 10.03 -11.37
C ASN A 43 12.01 8.53 -11.68
N THR A 44 11.31 7.72 -10.91
CA THR A 44 11.40 6.26 -11.00
C THR A 44 11.17 5.75 -12.42
N LEU A 45 10.06 6.14 -13.06
CA LEU A 45 9.74 5.66 -14.41
C LEU A 45 10.76 6.13 -15.45
N LEU A 46 11.04 7.42 -15.52
CA LEU A 46 11.92 8.00 -16.53
C LEU A 46 13.34 7.41 -16.46
N HIS A 47 13.88 7.34 -15.25
CA HIS A 47 15.25 6.84 -15.05
C HIS A 47 15.32 5.33 -15.28
N THR A 48 14.27 4.59 -14.91
CA THR A 48 14.22 3.14 -15.13
C THR A 48 14.19 2.79 -16.61
N ILE A 49 13.30 3.41 -17.40
CA ILE A 49 13.12 2.99 -18.79
C ILE A 49 14.22 3.50 -19.73
N GLY A 50 14.85 4.63 -19.43
CA GLY A 50 15.88 5.23 -20.25
C GLY A 50 15.39 5.59 -21.68
N GLU A 51 16.26 5.36 -22.68
CA GLU A 51 15.94 5.67 -24.08
C GLU A 51 15.31 4.50 -24.85
N LYS A 52 15.68 3.26 -24.49
CA LYS A 52 15.23 2.04 -25.19
C LYS A 52 14.40 1.18 -24.26
N TYR A 53 13.12 1.04 -24.56
CA TYR A 53 12.15 0.26 -23.77
C TYR A 53 11.01 -0.22 -24.67
N ASN A 54 10.22 -1.18 -24.16
CA ASN A 54 9.02 -1.68 -24.82
C ASN A 54 7.82 -1.62 -23.88
N LEU A 55 7.14 -0.47 -23.84
CA LEU A 55 5.93 -0.24 -23.06
C LEU A 55 4.72 0.13 -23.92
N ASN A 56 4.66 -0.43 -25.14
CA ASN A 56 3.71 -0.06 -26.17
C ASN A 56 2.24 -0.03 -25.76
N VAL A 57 1.82 -0.86 -24.81
CA VAL A 57 0.43 -0.89 -24.29
C VAL A 57 0.23 0.18 -23.23
N LEU A 58 1.16 0.31 -22.27
CA LEU A 58 1.14 1.37 -21.26
C LEU A 58 1.26 2.77 -21.88
N GLU A 59 2.06 2.91 -22.95
CA GLU A 59 2.12 4.12 -23.77
C GLU A 59 0.75 4.48 -24.33
N LYS A 60 0.02 3.50 -24.88
CA LYS A 60 -1.34 3.71 -25.39
C LYS A 60 -2.38 3.97 -24.29
N MET A 61 -2.01 3.81 -23.03
CA MET A 61 -2.80 4.23 -21.88
C MET A 61 -2.36 5.60 -21.32
N GLY A 62 -1.32 6.22 -21.91
CA GLY A 62 -0.84 7.55 -21.56
C GLY A 62 0.28 7.60 -20.52
N LEU A 63 0.84 6.44 -20.09
CA LEU A 63 1.86 6.41 -19.05
C LEU A 63 3.07 7.29 -19.36
N THR A 64 3.64 7.14 -20.57
CA THR A 64 4.85 7.87 -20.95
C THR A 64 4.61 9.35 -21.25
N ASN A 65 3.36 9.72 -21.60
CA ASN A 65 3.00 11.13 -21.75
C ASN A 65 3.10 11.91 -20.43
N LEU A 66 2.88 11.21 -19.28
CA LEU A 66 3.01 11.83 -17.96
C LEU A 66 4.46 12.18 -17.57
N ILE A 67 5.44 11.64 -18.29
CA ILE A 67 6.87 11.95 -18.13
C ILE A 67 7.48 12.66 -19.35
N GLY A 68 6.63 13.27 -20.20
CA GLY A 68 7.06 14.07 -21.34
C GLY A 68 7.52 13.27 -22.57
N LYS A 69 7.27 11.95 -22.61
CA LYS A 69 7.51 11.11 -23.81
C LYS A 69 6.17 10.86 -24.51
N GLU A 70 5.76 11.80 -25.34
CA GLU A 70 4.45 11.79 -26.00
C GLU A 70 4.32 10.72 -27.08
N VAL A 71 3.18 10.06 -27.10
CA VAL A 71 2.77 9.12 -28.15
C VAL A 71 1.34 9.40 -28.60
N ASP A 72 1.06 9.10 -29.88
CA ASP A 72 -0.27 9.22 -30.46
C ASP A 72 -1.16 7.98 -30.19
N GLY A 73 -2.46 8.15 -30.41
CA GLY A 73 -3.43 7.04 -30.37
C GLY A 73 -3.66 6.46 -29.00
N ILE A 74 -3.64 7.30 -27.98
CA ILE A 74 -3.98 6.94 -26.59
C ILE A 74 -5.44 6.52 -26.51
N ARG A 75 -5.75 5.64 -25.56
CA ARG A 75 -7.11 5.20 -25.21
C ARG A 75 -7.27 5.18 -23.70
N GLY A 76 -8.34 5.77 -23.23
CA GLY A 76 -8.63 5.87 -21.81
C GLY A 76 -8.31 7.25 -21.24
N ILE A 77 -8.37 7.37 -19.94
CA ILE A 77 -8.17 8.61 -19.20
C ILE A 77 -6.90 8.46 -18.36
N TYR A 78 -6.07 9.49 -18.36
CA TYR A 78 -4.84 9.46 -17.59
C TYR A 78 -4.55 10.80 -16.93
N ALA A 79 -3.93 10.72 -15.78
CA ALA A 79 -3.56 11.87 -14.96
C ALA A 79 -2.30 11.56 -14.14
N LYS A 80 -1.64 12.62 -13.70
CA LYS A 80 -0.66 12.60 -12.63
C LYS A 80 -1.35 12.95 -11.31
N ALA A 81 -1.07 12.22 -10.23
CA ALA A 81 -1.57 12.53 -8.91
C ALA A 81 -0.42 12.85 -7.94
N LYS A 82 -0.62 13.88 -7.12
CA LYS A 82 0.33 14.36 -6.13
C LYS A 82 0.10 13.68 -4.78
N PRO A 83 1.14 13.37 -4.01
CA PRO A 83 0.97 12.83 -2.66
C PRO A 83 0.59 13.94 -1.67
N MET A 84 -0.43 13.69 -0.84
CA MET A 84 -0.84 14.56 0.27
C MET A 84 -0.41 14.04 1.65
N ASN A 85 -0.15 12.72 1.77
CA ASN A 85 0.26 12.14 3.05
C ASN A 85 1.66 12.64 3.48
N ALA A 86 1.97 12.50 4.77
CA ALA A 86 3.22 13.01 5.36
C ALA A 86 4.42 12.07 5.18
N ALA A 87 4.26 10.94 4.49
CA ALA A 87 5.30 9.94 4.30
C ALA A 87 5.38 9.47 2.84
N LYS A 88 6.36 8.65 2.52
CA LYS A 88 6.63 8.16 1.16
C LYS A 88 6.73 6.62 1.12
N ASP A 89 6.02 5.94 2.01
CA ASP A 89 6.04 4.48 2.14
C ASP A 89 4.75 3.83 1.63
N THR A 90 4.82 2.52 1.39
CA THR A 90 3.75 1.70 0.85
C THR A 90 2.44 1.83 1.66
N LEU A 91 2.50 1.84 3.01
CA LEU A 91 1.28 1.93 3.82
C LEU A 91 0.57 3.25 3.58
N ASN A 92 1.30 4.37 3.68
CA ASN A 92 0.75 5.71 3.51
C ASN A 92 0.24 5.96 2.09
N GLY A 93 0.94 5.46 1.05
CA GLY A 93 0.49 5.57 -0.33
C GLY A 93 -0.82 4.81 -0.57
N HIS A 94 -0.90 3.56 -0.13
CA HIS A 94 -2.13 2.76 -0.25
C HIS A 94 -3.29 3.33 0.57
N TYR A 95 -3.02 3.84 1.77
CA TYR A 95 -4.06 4.48 2.59
C TYR A 95 -4.58 5.74 1.91
N GLU A 96 -3.70 6.57 1.33
CA GLU A 96 -4.13 7.75 0.60
C GLU A 96 -4.97 7.39 -0.63
N LEU A 97 -4.57 6.39 -1.42
CA LEU A 97 -5.38 5.87 -2.52
C LEU A 97 -6.80 5.50 -2.07
N MET A 98 -6.94 5.00 -0.84
CA MET A 98 -8.24 4.66 -0.24
C MET A 98 -8.82 5.79 0.62
N GLY A 99 -8.40 7.04 0.44
CA GLY A 99 -9.00 8.20 1.08
C GLY A 99 -8.66 8.38 2.56
N ALA A 100 -7.62 7.73 3.06
CA ALA A 100 -7.13 7.90 4.42
C ALA A 100 -5.74 8.57 4.39
N ILE A 101 -5.68 9.82 4.83
CA ILE A 101 -4.45 10.61 4.84
C ILE A 101 -3.90 10.72 6.25
N SER A 102 -2.65 10.27 6.44
CA SER A 102 -1.91 10.52 7.67
C SER A 102 -1.18 11.86 7.58
N LYS A 103 -1.53 12.78 8.48
CA LYS A 103 -0.85 14.09 8.58
C LYS A 103 0.45 14.02 9.36
N THR A 104 0.65 12.96 10.13
CA THR A 104 1.83 12.71 10.95
C THR A 104 2.41 11.34 10.60
N PRO A 105 3.72 11.23 10.35
CA PRO A 105 4.35 9.94 10.10
C PRO A 105 4.28 9.04 11.34
N TYR A 106 4.49 7.76 11.17
CA TYR A 106 4.76 6.87 12.29
C TYR A 106 6.00 7.31 13.04
N LYS A 107 5.98 7.18 14.37
CA LYS A 107 7.11 7.60 15.20
C LYS A 107 8.17 6.51 15.29
N THR A 108 9.43 6.91 15.24
CA THR A 108 10.60 6.07 15.52
C THR A 108 11.21 6.46 16.86
N TYR A 109 11.92 5.55 17.49
CA TYR A 109 12.42 5.72 18.86
C TYR A 109 13.91 5.36 18.94
N PRO A 110 14.79 6.20 18.38
CA PRO A 110 16.23 5.91 18.30
C PRO A 110 16.91 5.82 19.69
N ASP A 111 16.34 6.43 20.71
CA ASP A 111 16.86 6.41 22.08
C ASP A 111 16.06 5.44 23.01
N GLY A 112 15.21 4.59 22.44
CA GLY A 112 14.26 3.75 23.19
C GLY A 112 12.93 4.47 23.42
N PHE A 113 11.96 3.73 23.96
CA PHE A 113 10.60 4.25 24.21
C PHE A 113 10.54 5.13 25.45
N PRO A 114 9.60 6.12 25.50
CA PRO A 114 9.39 6.95 26.66
C PRO A 114 9.09 6.13 27.91
N LYS A 115 9.52 6.65 29.07
CA LYS A 115 9.33 5.96 30.35
C LYS A 115 7.85 5.70 30.64
N GLU A 116 6.98 6.63 30.28
CA GLU A 116 5.54 6.55 30.49
C GLU A 116 4.92 5.34 29.75
N LEU A 117 5.39 5.07 28.51
CA LEU A 117 4.97 3.89 27.73
C LEU A 117 5.43 2.59 28.41
N ILE A 118 6.68 2.56 28.86
CA ILE A 118 7.24 1.38 29.55
C ILE A 118 6.52 1.12 30.88
N ASP A 119 6.29 2.16 31.69
CA ASP A 119 5.59 2.05 32.99
C ASP A 119 4.15 1.54 32.80
N GLU A 120 3.44 2.03 31.75
CA GLU A 120 2.09 1.55 31.41
C GLU A 120 2.12 0.08 30.95
N LEU A 121 3.07 -0.29 30.12
CA LEU A 121 3.24 -1.67 29.66
C LEU A 121 3.50 -2.60 30.84
N GLU A 122 4.43 -2.26 31.74
CA GLU A 122 4.70 -3.02 32.97
C GLU A 122 3.45 -3.17 33.84
N THR A 123 2.73 -2.08 34.04
CA THR A 123 1.52 -2.05 34.89
C THR A 123 0.43 -2.96 34.33
N ARG A 124 0.18 -2.87 33.00
CA ARG A 124 -0.93 -3.63 32.38
C ARG A 124 -0.59 -5.10 32.14
N THR A 125 0.70 -5.43 31.96
CA THR A 125 1.13 -6.82 31.73
C THR A 125 1.54 -7.54 33.01
N GLY A 126 1.86 -6.80 34.09
CA GLY A 126 2.40 -7.35 35.32
C GLY A 126 3.84 -7.85 35.20
N ARG A 127 4.53 -7.57 34.08
CA ARG A 127 5.90 -7.97 33.86
C ARG A 127 6.82 -6.77 33.77
N LYS A 128 8.03 -6.91 34.36
CA LYS A 128 9.07 -5.91 34.21
C LYS A 128 9.65 -5.91 32.77
N VAL A 129 10.15 -4.77 32.35
CA VAL A 129 10.77 -4.56 31.03
C VAL A 129 12.27 -4.40 31.22
N ILE A 130 13.04 -5.14 30.41
CA ILE A 130 14.47 -4.96 30.24
C ILE A 130 14.79 -4.63 28.77
N GLY A 131 15.94 -4.01 28.54
CA GLY A 131 16.37 -3.56 27.21
C GLY A 131 15.99 -2.13 26.92
N ASN A 132 14.86 -1.88 26.29
CA ASN A 132 14.36 -0.56 25.88
C ASN A 132 15.39 0.27 25.09
N LYS A 133 15.95 -0.31 24.05
CA LYS A 133 16.97 0.33 23.19
C LYS A 133 16.86 -0.14 21.73
N VAL A 134 17.56 0.55 20.83
CA VAL A 134 17.76 0.07 19.46
C VAL A 134 18.71 -1.14 19.50
N ALA A 135 18.29 -2.25 18.90
CA ALA A 135 19.13 -3.46 18.86
C ALA A 135 18.74 -4.40 17.71
N SER A 136 19.71 -5.21 17.27
CA SER A 136 19.44 -6.43 16.51
C SER A 136 18.77 -7.46 17.43
N GLY A 137 17.71 -8.09 16.98
CA GLY A 137 16.99 -9.02 17.84
C GLY A 137 17.73 -10.33 18.11
N THR A 138 18.79 -10.71 17.36
CA THR A 138 19.67 -11.82 17.70
C THR A 138 20.69 -11.42 18.77
N GLU A 139 21.22 -10.21 18.69
CA GLU A 139 22.17 -9.69 19.66
C GLU A 139 21.51 -9.45 21.03
N ILE A 140 20.31 -8.84 21.05
CA ILE A 140 19.67 -8.51 22.32
C ILE A 140 19.20 -9.73 23.11
N ILE A 141 18.82 -10.83 22.45
CA ILE A 141 18.47 -12.06 23.15
C ILE A 141 19.72 -12.75 23.72
N GLU A 142 20.88 -12.63 23.08
CA GLU A 142 22.15 -13.12 23.65
C GLU A 142 22.62 -12.25 24.82
N GLU A 143 22.38 -10.94 24.76
CA GLU A 143 22.75 -9.99 25.82
C GLU A 143 21.87 -10.14 27.06
N LEU A 144 20.54 -10.19 26.90
CA LEU A 144 19.57 -10.08 27.99
C LEU A 144 18.82 -11.39 28.28
N GLY A 145 19.07 -12.45 27.51
CA GLY A 145 18.35 -13.72 27.65
C GLY A 145 18.52 -14.39 29.01
N GLU A 146 19.71 -14.32 29.64
CA GLU A 146 19.92 -14.86 30.99
C GLU A 146 19.13 -14.06 32.04
N GLU A 147 19.19 -12.73 32.01
CA GLU A 147 18.42 -11.88 32.90
C GLU A 147 16.90 -12.11 32.76
N HIS A 148 16.45 -12.30 31.51
CA HIS A 148 15.06 -12.69 31.24
C HIS A 148 14.70 -14.04 31.87
N LEU A 149 15.56 -15.07 31.74
CA LEU A 149 15.33 -16.39 32.34
C LEU A 149 15.28 -16.35 33.87
N GLU A 150 16.11 -15.52 34.50
CA GLU A 150 16.19 -15.38 35.96
C GLU A 150 15.03 -14.56 36.55
N THR A 151 14.65 -13.47 35.88
CA THR A 151 13.71 -12.47 36.44
C THR A 151 12.28 -12.60 35.89
N GLY A 152 12.10 -13.24 34.73
CA GLY A 152 10.83 -13.26 34.01
C GLY A 152 10.45 -11.92 33.37
N ALA A 153 11.36 -10.92 33.36
CA ALA A 153 11.17 -9.63 32.69
C ALA A 153 11.17 -9.80 31.17
N ILE A 154 10.28 -9.11 30.46
CA ILE A 154 10.23 -9.16 28.99
C ILE A 154 11.29 -8.26 28.36
N ILE A 155 11.89 -8.70 27.25
CA ILE A 155 12.90 -7.94 26.52
C ILE A 155 12.20 -7.04 25.49
N VAL A 156 12.22 -5.73 25.70
CA VAL A 156 11.65 -4.73 24.79
C VAL A 156 12.77 -4.02 24.03
N TYR A 157 12.63 -3.90 22.71
CA TYR A 157 13.61 -3.22 21.88
C TYR A 157 12.97 -2.68 20.59
N THR A 158 13.69 -1.82 19.89
CA THR A 158 13.27 -1.23 18.62
C THR A 158 14.37 -1.34 17.55
N SER A 159 14.11 -0.81 16.35
CA SER A 159 15.06 -0.67 15.25
C SER A 159 14.94 0.73 14.64
N ALA A 160 15.52 0.95 13.45
CA ALA A 160 15.34 2.19 12.71
C ALA A 160 13.89 2.41 12.25
N ASP A 161 13.11 1.32 12.11
CA ASP A 161 11.70 1.38 11.75
C ASP A 161 10.81 1.74 12.94
N SER A 162 9.55 2.10 12.64
CA SER A 162 8.51 2.33 13.66
C SER A 162 7.97 1.00 14.21
N VAL A 163 8.76 0.34 15.05
CA VAL A 163 8.42 -0.98 15.61
C VAL A 163 8.74 -1.06 17.11
N LEU A 164 7.87 -1.71 17.88
CA LEU A 164 8.14 -2.16 19.23
C LEU A 164 8.18 -3.69 19.23
N GLN A 165 9.32 -4.26 19.58
CA GLN A 165 9.55 -5.69 19.55
C GLN A 165 9.65 -6.22 20.99
N ILE A 166 8.96 -7.34 21.25
CA ILE A 166 8.94 -7.98 22.57
C ILE A 166 9.46 -9.40 22.40
N ALA A 167 10.66 -9.65 22.94
CA ALA A 167 11.22 -11.00 22.96
C ALA A 167 11.02 -11.66 24.34
N ALA A 168 10.68 -12.96 24.30
CA ALA A 168 10.56 -13.78 25.50
C ALA A 168 10.88 -15.25 25.20
N HIS A 169 11.48 -15.94 26.18
CA HIS A 169 11.76 -17.37 26.12
C HIS A 169 10.50 -18.18 26.35
N GLU A 170 10.21 -19.18 25.52
CA GLU A 170 8.98 -19.96 25.55
C GLU A 170 8.75 -20.72 26.87
N ASP A 171 9.80 -21.05 27.62
CA ASP A 171 9.67 -21.70 28.93
C ASP A 171 9.34 -20.73 30.07
N ILE A 172 9.52 -19.41 29.88
CA ILE A 172 9.27 -18.37 30.89
C ILE A 172 7.97 -17.63 30.64
N VAL A 173 7.70 -17.31 29.38
CA VAL A 173 6.48 -16.65 28.93
C VAL A 173 5.87 -17.51 27.84
N SER A 174 4.70 -18.09 28.12
CA SER A 174 4.01 -18.89 27.10
C SER A 174 3.71 -18.07 25.85
N ILE A 175 3.55 -18.73 24.71
CA ILE A 175 3.23 -18.06 23.44
C ILE A 175 1.94 -17.24 23.57
N ASP A 176 0.91 -17.80 24.19
CA ASP A 176 -0.37 -17.12 24.37
C ASP A 176 -0.23 -15.89 25.27
N GLU A 177 0.60 -15.97 26.31
CA GLU A 177 0.91 -14.82 27.16
C GLU A 177 1.69 -13.75 26.41
N LEU A 178 2.71 -14.12 25.63
CA LEU A 178 3.49 -13.19 24.81
C LEU A 178 2.59 -12.47 23.80
N TYR A 179 1.66 -13.19 23.15
CA TYR A 179 0.72 -12.59 22.22
C TYR A 179 -0.21 -11.61 22.94
N LYS A 180 -0.72 -11.95 24.12
CA LYS A 180 -1.53 -11.05 24.91
C LYS A 180 -0.77 -9.79 25.37
N ILE A 181 0.49 -9.92 25.73
CA ILE A 181 1.37 -8.78 26.02
C ILE A 181 1.52 -7.87 24.80
N CYS A 182 1.70 -8.45 23.61
CA CYS A 182 1.78 -7.69 22.36
C CYS A 182 0.46 -6.99 22.00
N GLU A 183 -0.69 -7.61 22.26
CA GLU A 183 -2.02 -6.97 22.10
C GLU A 183 -2.16 -5.75 23.04
N ILE A 184 -1.76 -5.89 24.31
CA ILE A 184 -1.74 -4.76 25.26
C ILE A 184 -0.81 -3.65 24.76
N ALA A 185 0.40 -4.00 24.32
CA ALA A 185 1.33 -3.04 23.74
C ALA A 185 0.74 -2.35 22.50
N ARG A 186 -0.01 -3.08 21.64
CA ARG A 186 -0.72 -2.51 20.48
C ARG A 186 -1.78 -1.50 20.90
N GLU A 187 -2.58 -1.79 21.94
CA GLU A 187 -3.57 -0.86 22.45
C GLU A 187 -2.92 0.44 22.95
N ILE A 188 -1.88 0.35 23.80
CA ILE A 188 -1.15 1.51 24.35
C ILE A 188 -0.60 2.38 23.21
N THR A 189 0.01 1.75 22.20
CA THR A 189 0.77 2.45 21.15
C THR A 189 -0.07 2.89 19.95
N SER A 190 -1.39 2.68 19.98
CA SER A 190 -2.32 3.08 18.92
C SER A 190 -2.65 4.57 18.94
N SER A 191 -2.37 5.27 20.05
CA SER A 191 -2.62 6.71 20.16
C SER A 191 -1.70 7.52 19.24
N GLU A 192 -2.15 8.73 18.84
CA GLU A 192 -1.31 9.68 18.10
C GLU A 192 -0.05 10.08 18.90
N GLU A 193 -0.08 9.91 20.23
CA GLU A 193 1.06 10.19 21.10
C GLU A 193 2.23 9.26 20.80
N TYR A 194 1.98 7.95 20.62
CA TYR A 194 3.03 6.97 20.35
C TYR A 194 3.09 6.55 18.91
N LYS A 195 1.98 6.32 18.25
CA LYS A 195 1.80 6.02 16.81
C LYS A 195 2.84 5.08 16.23
N ILE A 196 3.00 3.91 16.86
CA ILE A 196 3.95 2.87 16.43
C ILE A 196 3.29 2.00 15.36
N ALA A 197 3.95 1.81 14.20
CA ALA A 197 3.39 1.08 13.09
C ALA A 197 3.15 -0.40 13.39
N ARG A 198 4.07 -1.08 14.09
CA ARG A 198 3.96 -2.51 14.39
C ARG A 198 4.48 -2.86 15.78
N ILE A 199 3.76 -3.78 16.45
CA ILE A 199 4.23 -4.50 17.63
C ILE A 199 4.60 -5.90 17.14
N ILE A 200 5.74 -6.45 17.57
CA ILE A 200 6.22 -7.74 17.07
C ILE A 200 6.54 -8.68 18.24
N ALA A 201 5.82 -9.79 18.31
CA ALA A 201 6.16 -10.90 19.19
C ALA A 201 7.37 -11.66 18.63
N ARG A 202 8.41 -11.83 19.46
CA ARG A 202 9.67 -12.49 19.10
C ARG A 202 10.00 -13.61 20.09
N PRO A 203 9.28 -14.74 20.05
CA PRO A 203 9.60 -15.88 20.92
C PRO A 203 10.95 -16.48 20.55
N PHE A 204 11.65 -16.96 21.57
CA PHE A 204 12.93 -17.67 21.42
C PHE A 204 13.06 -18.83 22.40
N ILE A 205 14.01 -19.71 22.15
CA ILE A 205 14.37 -20.87 22.96
C ILE A 205 15.87 -20.98 23.10
N GLY A 206 16.33 -21.90 23.93
CA GLY A 206 17.76 -22.23 24.08
C GLY A 206 18.33 -21.68 25.39
N LYS A 207 19.64 -21.48 25.38
CA LYS A 207 20.42 -20.99 26.53
C LYS A 207 21.51 -20.04 26.05
N LYS A 208 22.18 -19.36 26.96
CA LYS A 208 23.27 -18.43 26.65
C LYS A 208 24.29 -19.06 25.69
N GLY A 209 24.64 -18.31 24.66
CA GLY A 209 25.54 -18.75 23.57
C GLY A 209 24.84 -19.60 22.50
N SER A 210 23.53 -19.90 22.65
CA SER A 210 22.76 -20.69 21.69
C SER A 210 21.28 -20.34 21.68
N PHE A 211 20.91 -19.10 22.04
CA PHE A 211 19.52 -18.67 21.91
C PHE A 211 19.12 -18.60 20.44
N THR A 212 17.93 -19.13 20.14
CA THR A 212 17.41 -19.20 18.78
C THR A 212 15.96 -18.73 18.72
N ARG A 213 15.65 -17.84 17.80
CA ARG A 213 14.26 -17.39 17.53
C ARG A 213 13.45 -18.54 16.96
N THR A 214 12.19 -18.63 17.38
CA THR A 214 11.27 -19.62 16.86
C THR A 214 10.44 -19.05 15.69
N PRO A 215 9.82 -19.89 14.86
CA PRO A 215 8.95 -19.44 13.76
C PRO A 215 7.61 -18.88 14.24
N LYS A 216 7.33 -18.86 15.53
CA LYS A 216 6.09 -18.33 16.14
C LYS A 216 6.13 -16.80 16.31
N ARG A 217 6.87 -16.10 15.44
CA ARG A 217 6.79 -14.65 15.32
C ARG A 217 5.37 -14.25 14.94
N HIS A 218 4.84 -13.19 15.59
CA HIS A 218 3.57 -12.59 15.21
C HIS A 218 3.66 -11.07 15.22
N ASP A 219 3.13 -10.44 14.17
CA ASP A 219 3.15 -8.99 14.00
C ASP A 219 1.74 -8.43 14.20
N TYR A 220 1.60 -7.41 15.03
CA TYR A 220 0.37 -6.66 15.29
C TYR A 220 0.53 -5.27 14.66
N ALA A 221 0.03 -5.11 13.44
CA ALA A 221 0.05 -3.83 12.75
C ALA A 221 -0.94 -2.84 13.40
N LEU A 222 -0.67 -1.55 13.25
CA LEU A 222 -1.67 -0.53 13.55
C LEU A 222 -2.79 -0.66 12.51
N ASP A 223 -4.03 -0.65 12.98
CA ASP A 223 -5.17 -0.65 12.08
C ASP A 223 -5.13 0.57 11.16
N PRO A 224 -5.45 0.40 9.88
CA PRO A 224 -5.58 1.53 8.98
C PRO A 224 -6.69 2.48 9.48
N PRO A 225 -6.56 3.79 9.25
CA PRO A 225 -7.67 4.71 9.47
C PRO A 225 -8.90 4.28 8.66
N ILE A 226 -10.10 4.72 9.06
CA ILE A 226 -11.32 4.51 8.27
C ILE A 226 -11.08 4.99 6.84
N ASN A 227 -11.42 4.15 5.88
CA ASN A 227 -11.06 4.36 4.48
C ASN A 227 -12.15 3.84 3.52
N VAL A 228 -11.90 3.93 2.21
CA VAL A 228 -12.83 3.50 1.16
C VAL A 228 -13.24 2.03 1.31
N LEU A 229 -12.34 1.13 1.72
CA LEU A 229 -12.68 -0.29 1.87
C LEU A 229 -13.76 -0.50 2.95
N ASP A 230 -13.70 0.26 4.05
CA ASP A 230 -14.72 0.21 5.10
C ASP A 230 -16.08 0.70 4.59
N LEU A 231 -16.09 1.75 3.75
CA LEU A 231 -17.33 2.25 3.16
C LEU A 231 -17.90 1.27 2.14
N LEU A 232 -17.06 0.59 1.36
CA LEU A 232 -17.48 -0.48 0.44
C LEU A 232 -18.14 -1.63 1.22
N GLU A 233 -17.48 -2.12 2.26
CA GLU A 233 -17.98 -3.23 3.09
C GLU A 233 -19.33 -2.88 3.74
N ARG A 234 -19.45 -1.69 4.37
CA ARG A 234 -20.70 -1.19 4.97
C ARG A 234 -21.86 -1.12 3.98
N ASN A 235 -21.57 -0.96 2.70
CA ASN A 235 -22.55 -0.92 1.62
C ASN A 235 -22.68 -2.25 0.87
N GLY A 236 -22.11 -3.34 1.39
CA GLY A 236 -22.22 -4.67 0.81
C GLY A 236 -21.45 -4.89 -0.48
N VAL A 237 -20.50 -4.01 -0.81
CA VAL A 237 -19.59 -4.16 -1.95
C VAL A 237 -18.40 -4.99 -1.53
N LYS A 238 -18.15 -6.09 -2.25
CA LYS A 238 -17.03 -7.01 -1.96
C LYS A 238 -15.70 -6.42 -2.40
N THR A 239 -14.67 -6.66 -1.59
CA THR A 239 -13.27 -6.36 -1.90
C THR A 239 -12.48 -7.66 -2.00
N ILE A 240 -11.86 -7.90 -3.15
CA ILE A 240 -10.94 -9.00 -3.39
C ILE A 240 -9.54 -8.41 -3.42
N ALA A 241 -8.68 -8.86 -2.51
CA ALA A 241 -7.29 -8.43 -2.40
C ALA A 241 -6.35 -9.44 -3.08
N ILE A 242 -5.44 -8.98 -3.93
CA ILE A 242 -4.39 -9.77 -4.54
C ILE A 242 -3.03 -9.21 -4.11
N GLY A 243 -2.09 -10.10 -3.74
CA GLY A 243 -0.76 -9.72 -3.26
C GLY A 243 -0.80 -9.19 -1.83
N LYS A 244 -0.07 -8.12 -1.55
CA LYS A 244 0.10 -7.56 -0.20
C LYS A 244 -1.09 -6.73 0.31
N ILE A 245 -2.11 -6.48 -0.50
CA ILE A 245 -3.22 -5.58 -0.11
C ILE A 245 -3.84 -5.97 1.23
N SER A 246 -4.08 -7.26 1.45
CA SER A 246 -4.67 -7.74 2.71
C SER A 246 -3.78 -7.43 3.92
N ASP A 247 -2.47 -7.59 3.79
CA ASP A 247 -1.51 -7.31 4.86
C ASP A 247 -1.38 -5.79 5.10
N ILE A 248 -1.40 -4.97 4.03
CA ILE A 248 -1.36 -3.51 4.09
C ILE A 248 -2.55 -2.96 4.89
N PHE A 249 -3.74 -3.51 4.67
CA PHE A 249 -4.97 -3.09 5.37
C PHE A 249 -5.28 -3.94 6.62
N ASN A 250 -4.30 -4.65 7.17
CA ASN A 250 -4.45 -5.48 8.36
C ASN A 250 -5.68 -6.40 8.30
N HIS A 251 -5.94 -6.97 7.12
CA HIS A 251 -7.09 -7.83 6.80
C HIS A 251 -8.47 -7.17 6.96
N LYS A 252 -8.54 -5.85 7.24
CA LYS A 252 -9.79 -5.11 7.46
C LYS A 252 -10.52 -4.87 6.15
N SER A 253 -11.84 -5.06 6.17
CA SER A 253 -12.75 -4.82 5.05
C SER A 253 -12.37 -5.52 3.73
N ILE A 254 -11.66 -6.65 3.85
CA ILE A 254 -11.27 -7.54 2.76
C ILE A 254 -12.14 -8.80 2.77
N THR A 255 -12.94 -8.99 1.71
CA THR A 255 -13.82 -10.16 1.59
C THR A 255 -13.05 -11.44 1.24
N THR A 256 -12.04 -11.33 0.39
CA THR A 256 -11.21 -12.44 -0.09
C THR A 256 -9.78 -11.97 -0.26
N SER A 257 -8.82 -12.73 0.28
CA SER A 257 -7.39 -12.46 0.15
C SER A 257 -6.70 -13.58 -0.64
N ILE A 258 -5.90 -13.20 -1.63
CA ILE A 258 -5.18 -14.11 -2.54
C ILE A 258 -3.71 -13.70 -2.53
N LYS A 259 -2.86 -14.57 -2.00
CA LYS A 259 -1.40 -14.37 -1.98
C LYS A 259 -0.82 -14.57 -3.38
N THR A 260 0.28 -13.87 -3.65
CA THR A 260 1.06 -13.99 -4.88
C THR A 260 2.51 -14.34 -4.54
N THR A 261 3.18 -15.02 -5.45
CA THR A 261 4.62 -15.31 -5.34
C THR A 261 5.48 -14.20 -5.95
N ASP A 262 4.97 -13.56 -7.01
CA ASP A 262 5.65 -12.54 -7.79
C ASP A 262 4.63 -11.72 -8.62
N ASN A 263 5.11 -10.73 -9.38
CA ASN A 263 4.26 -9.90 -10.23
C ASN A 263 3.56 -10.69 -11.34
N ILE A 264 4.22 -11.70 -11.92
CA ILE A 264 3.64 -12.51 -13.00
C ILE A 264 2.47 -13.34 -12.46
N ASP A 265 2.64 -13.98 -11.30
CA ASP A 265 1.56 -14.70 -10.61
C ASP A 265 0.37 -13.76 -10.30
N GLY A 266 0.67 -12.52 -9.86
CA GLY A 266 -0.34 -11.47 -9.67
C GLY A 266 -1.11 -11.15 -10.97
N MET A 267 -0.40 -10.97 -12.08
CA MET A 267 -1.01 -10.74 -13.39
C MET A 267 -1.85 -11.92 -13.88
N MET A 268 -1.39 -13.15 -13.67
CA MET A 268 -2.17 -14.35 -14.04
C MET A 268 -3.48 -14.43 -13.26
N LYS A 269 -3.46 -14.13 -11.96
CA LYS A 269 -4.67 -14.05 -11.13
C LYS A 269 -5.62 -12.94 -11.59
N LEU A 270 -5.10 -11.74 -11.91
CA LEU A 270 -5.90 -10.66 -12.50
C LEU A 270 -6.59 -11.09 -13.80
N ILE A 271 -5.89 -11.77 -14.70
CA ILE A 271 -6.42 -12.30 -15.97
C ILE A 271 -7.52 -13.35 -15.71
N ASP A 272 -7.32 -14.23 -14.74
CA ASP A 272 -8.33 -15.26 -14.41
C ASP A 272 -9.58 -14.64 -13.80
N PHE A 273 -9.46 -13.62 -12.95
CA PHE A 273 -10.62 -12.84 -12.48
C PHE A 273 -11.32 -12.08 -13.61
N ALA A 274 -10.59 -11.55 -14.59
CA ALA A 274 -11.21 -10.88 -15.74
C ALA A 274 -12.05 -11.85 -16.58
N LYS A 275 -11.63 -13.12 -16.74
CA LYS A 275 -12.40 -14.19 -17.38
C LYS A 275 -13.62 -14.63 -16.56
N GLY A 276 -13.52 -14.57 -15.23
CA GLY A 276 -14.54 -15.02 -14.29
C GLY A 276 -15.67 -14.04 -14.07
N GLU A 277 -16.48 -14.32 -13.04
CA GLU A 277 -17.62 -13.48 -12.63
C GLU A 277 -17.44 -13.03 -11.18
N PHE A 278 -17.51 -11.74 -10.96
CA PHE A 278 -17.64 -11.12 -9.64
C PHE A 278 -18.31 -9.76 -9.75
N SER A 279 -18.60 -9.13 -8.64
CA SER A 279 -19.03 -7.73 -8.56
C SER A 279 -18.34 -7.10 -7.37
N GLY A 280 -17.85 -5.88 -7.52
CA GLY A 280 -17.14 -5.14 -6.48
C GLY A 280 -15.75 -4.68 -6.92
N LEU A 281 -14.89 -4.47 -5.94
CA LEU A 281 -13.50 -4.04 -6.12
C LEU A 281 -12.56 -5.26 -6.10
N LEU A 282 -11.72 -5.37 -7.11
CA LEU A 282 -10.53 -6.20 -7.08
C LEU A 282 -9.33 -5.26 -6.96
N PHE A 283 -8.59 -5.37 -5.87
CA PHE A 283 -7.47 -4.51 -5.53
C PHE A 283 -6.19 -5.34 -5.48
N ALA A 284 -5.25 -5.07 -6.35
CA ALA A 284 -4.02 -5.83 -6.51
C ALA A 284 -2.79 -4.94 -6.28
N ASN A 285 -1.79 -5.49 -5.59
CA ASN A 285 -0.47 -4.91 -5.45
C ASN A 285 0.54 -5.83 -6.14
N LEU A 286 1.29 -5.30 -7.11
CA LEU A 286 2.39 -5.95 -7.79
C LEU A 286 3.70 -5.42 -7.19
N ASN A 287 4.23 -6.16 -6.21
CA ASN A 287 5.21 -5.66 -5.26
C ASN A 287 6.68 -5.79 -5.70
N ASP A 288 6.99 -6.58 -6.74
CA ASP A 288 8.39 -6.86 -7.09
C ASP A 288 9.13 -5.61 -7.57
N PHE A 289 8.43 -4.66 -8.19
CA PHE A 289 9.01 -3.38 -8.61
C PHE A 289 9.75 -2.72 -7.45
N ASP A 290 9.11 -2.66 -6.29
CA ASP A 290 9.67 -2.10 -5.07
C ASP A 290 10.67 -3.04 -4.40
N SER A 291 10.21 -4.23 -4.00
CA SER A 291 10.94 -5.11 -3.09
C SER A 291 12.15 -5.79 -3.73
N LEU A 292 12.09 -6.14 -5.02
CA LEU A 292 13.18 -6.81 -5.73
C LEU A 292 14.09 -5.84 -6.47
N TYR A 293 13.57 -4.71 -6.95
CA TYR A 293 14.31 -3.83 -7.85
C TYR A 293 14.55 -2.43 -7.27
N GLY A 294 13.52 -1.75 -6.77
CA GLY A 294 13.63 -0.41 -6.21
C GLY A 294 14.61 -0.34 -5.04
N HIS A 295 14.34 -1.08 -3.97
CA HIS A 295 15.21 -1.12 -2.79
C HIS A 295 16.61 -1.70 -3.05
N ARG A 296 16.80 -2.47 -4.13
CA ARG A 296 18.09 -3.06 -4.52
C ARG A 296 18.84 -2.24 -5.55
N ARG A 297 18.26 -1.10 -5.98
CA ARG A 297 18.85 -0.25 -7.01
C ARG A 297 19.15 -0.99 -8.31
N ASP A 298 18.32 -1.99 -8.64
CA ASP A 298 18.40 -2.79 -9.86
C ASP A 298 17.54 -2.16 -10.97
N GLN A 299 18.10 -1.17 -11.67
CA GLN A 299 17.43 -0.46 -12.75
C GLN A 299 17.02 -1.38 -13.90
N GLU A 300 17.88 -2.31 -14.31
CA GLU A 300 17.60 -3.21 -15.43
C GLU A 300 16.52 -4.25 -15.07
N GLY A 301 16.55 -4.79 -13.84
CA GLY A 301 15.50 -5.66 -13.32
C GLY A 301 14.16 -4.95 -13.22
N TYR A 302 14.15 -3.70 -12.76
CA TYR A 302 12.94 -2.86 -12.69
C TYR A 302 12.33 -2.64 -14.09
N LYS A 303 13.15 -2.24 -15.07
CA LYS A 303 12.74 -2.07 -16.44
C LYS A 303 12.14 -3.35 -17.02
N LYS A 304 12.83 -4.48 -16.83
CA LYS A 304 12.36 -5.79 -17.31
C LYS A 304 11.00 -6.14 -16.70
N ALA A 305 10.79 -5.88 -15.41
CA ALA A 305 9.51 -6.12 -14.74
C ALA A 305 8.38 -5.24 -15.33
N LEU A 306 8.66 -3.98 -15.69
CA LEU A 306 7.69 -3.12 -16.40
C LEU A 306 7.36 -3.67 -17.79
N GLU A 307 8.35 -4.14 -18.54
CA GLU A 307 8.15 -4.74 -19.86
C GLU A 307 7.39 -6.07 -19.77
N GLU A 308 7.62 -6.87 -18.74
CA GLU A 308 6.85 -8.09 -18.47
C GLU A 308 5.39 -7.77 -18.12
N PHE A 309 5.13 -6.78 -17.26
CA PHE A 309 3.77 -6.31 -17.01
C PHE A 309 3.09 -5.85 -18.32
N ASN A 310 3.78 -5.02 -19.11
CA ASN A 310 3.28 -4.55 -20.40
C ASN A 310 3.02 -5.69 -21.41
N TYR A 311 3.79 -6.79 -21.35
CA TYR A 311 3.58 -7.98 -22.19
C TYR A 311 2.28 -8.72 -21.84
N TYR A 312 1.94 -8.85 -20.54
CA TYR A 312 0.71 -9.53 -20.11
C TYR A 312 -0.54 -8.63 -20.14
N LEU A 313 -0.36 -7.31 -20.10
CA LEU A 313 -1.47 -6.35 -20.06
C LEU A 313 -2.49 -6.52 -21.20
N PRO A 314 -2.11 -6.75 -22.49
CA PRO A 314 -3.08 -6.99 -23.56
C PRO A 314 -4.01 -8.18 -23.29
N ILE A 315 -3.52 -9.21 -22.60
CA ILE A 315 -4.32 -10.39 -22.26
C ILE A 315 -5.38 -10.00 -21.21
N LEU A 316 -5.00 -9.20 -20.21
CA LEU A 316 -5.96 -8.64 -19.25
C LEU A 316 -7.01 -7.78 -19.95
N LEU A 317 -6.59 -6.80 -20.77
CA LEU A 317 -7.47 -5.87 -21.47
C LEU A 317 -8.48 -6.59 -22.38
N LYS A 318 -8.05 -7.67 -23.06
CA LYS A 318 -8.91 -8.49 -23.95
C LYS A 318 -10.02 -9.21 -23.17
N ASN A 319 -9.78 -9.56 -21.89
CA ASN A 319 -10.74 -10.30 -21.06
C ASN A 319 -11.64 -9.38 -20.21
N LEU A 320 -11.39 -8.07 -20.21
CA LEU A 320 -12.29 -7.11 -19.56
C LEU A 320 -13.63 -7.02 -20.32
N LYS A 321 -14.71 -6.88 -19.56
CA LYS A 321 -16.07 -6.71 -20.06
C LYS A 321 -16.41 -5.21 -20.22
N LYS A 322 -17.47 -4.90 -20.96
CA LYS A 322 -17.91 -3.52 -21.21
C LYS A 322 -18.28 -2.75 -19.94
N ASP A 323 -18.62 -3.44 -18.88
CA ASP A 323 -18.97 -2.93 -17.56
C ASP A 323 -17.86 -3.11 -16.54
N ASP A 324 -16.62 -3.27 -16.99
CA ASP A 324 -15.41 -3.26 -16.15
C ASP A 324 -14.70 -1.92 -16.25
N LEU A 325 -14.13 -1.48 -15.15
CA LEU A 325 -13.17 -0.38 -15.06
C LEU A 325 -11.83 -0.91 -14.58
N LEU A 326 -10.78 -0.69 -15.35
CA LEU A 326 -9.40 -0.90 -14.93
C LEU A 326 -8.79 0.46 -14.54
N ILE A 327 -8.21 0.52 -13.34
CA ILE A 327 -7.40 1.63 -12.87
C ILE A 327 -6.00 1.07 -12.57
N ILE A 328 -4.98 1.61 -13.22
CA ILE A 328 -3.58 1.32 -12.92
C ILE A 328 -3.00 2.57 -12.25
N ALA A 329 -2.40 2.39 -11.09
CA ALA A 329 -1.75 3.46 -10.34
C ALA A 329 -0.46 2.96 -9.67
N ALA A 330 0.22 3.82 -8.95
CA ALA A 330 1.28 3.48 -8.01
C ALA A 330 0.90 4.01 -6.61
N ASP A 331 1.71 3.74 -5.63
CA ASP A 331 1.52 4.19 -4.25
C ASP A 331 2.62 5.17 -3.79
N HIS A 332 3.79 5.13 -4.39
CA HIS A 332 4.93 6.05 -4.20
C HIS A 332 5.94 5.90 -5.33
N GLY A 333 7.12 6.52 -5.21
CA GLY A 333 8.30 6.28 -6.04
C GLY A 333 9.36 5.46 -5.31
N ASN A 334 10.25 4.81 -6.05
CA ASN A 334 11.48 4.21 -5.55
C ASN A 334 12.50 4.16 -6.68
N ASP A 335 13.05 5.32 -7.03
CA ASP A 335 13.96 5.48 -8.16
C ASP A 335 15.23 4.63 -7.98
N PRO A 336 15.44 3.59 -8.80
CA PRO A 336 16.57 2.68 -8.63
C PRO A 336 17.92 3.31 -8.96
N THR A 337 17.93 4.52 -9.54
CA THR A 337 19.15 5.28 -9.82
C THR A 337 19.43 6.34 -8.76
N TYR A 338 18.51 6.55 -7.82
CA TYR A 338 18.64 7.57 -6.80
C TYR A 338 19.50 7.10 -5.62
N LYS A 339 19.99 8.05 -4.81
CA LYS A 339 20.83 7.75 -3.63
C LYS A 339 20.11 6.94 -2.56
N GLY A 340 20.87 6.24 -1.74
CA GLY A 340 20.33 5.43 -0.64
C GLY A 340 19.54 4.21 -1.14
N THR A 341 18.68 3.65 -0.29
CA THR A 341 17.84 2.48 -0.58
C THR A 341 16.39 2.69 -0.17
N ASP A 342 16.03 3.92 0.23
CA ASP A 342 14.67 4.29 0.64
C ASP A 342 13.80 4.67 -0.57
N HIS A 343 12.49 4.74 -0.36
CA HIS A 343 11.53 5.26 -1.34
C HIS A 343 11.82 6.71 -1.72
N THR A 344 11.33 7.15 -2.87
CA THR A 344 11.43 8.53 -3.33
C THR A 344 10.07 9.23 -3.33
N ARG A 345 10.06 10.52 -2.94
CA ARG A 345 8.86 11.36 -2.84
C ARG A 345 8.43 11.83 -4.23
N GLU A 346 7.56 11.05 -4.87
CA GLU A 346 7.15 11.27 -6.25
C GLU A 346 5.64 11.37 -6.43
N ASN A 347 5.25 12.00 -7.52
CA ASN A 347 3.90 11.90 -8.07
C ASN A 347 3.70 10.50 -8.65
N ILE A 348 2.44 10.07 -8.77
CA ILE A 348 2.09 8.76 -9.32
C ILE A 348 1.23 8.86 -10.58
N PRO A 349 1.28 7.85 -11.47
CA PRO A 349 0.34 7.75 -12.58
C PRO A 349 -1.03 7.27 -12.10
N VAL A 350 -2.09 7.76 -12.75
CA VAL A 350 -3.44 7.20 -12.65
C VAL A 350 -3.93 6.99 -14.07
N LEU A 351 -4.02 5.73 -14.50
CA LEU A 351 -4.45 5.34 -15.84
C LEU A 351 -5.78 4.60 -15.72
N MET A 352 -6.80 5.06 -16.44
CA MET A 352 -8.14 4.47 -16.39
C MET A 352 -8.58 3.99 -17.77
N TYR A 353 -9.04 2.76 -17.84
CA TYR A 353 -9.48 2.11 -19.07
C TYR A 353 -10.75 1.27 -18.85
N SER A 354 -11.61 1.28 -19.84
CA SER A 354 -12.71 0.32 -19.99
C SER A 354 -12.90 0.01 -21.48
N PRO A 355 -13.31 -1.21 -21.86
CA PRO A 355 -13.70 -1.49 -23.25
C PRO A 355 -14.84 -0.60 -23.76
N SER A 356 -15.58 0.03 -22.87
CA SER A 356 -16.68 0.96 -23.23
C SER A 356 -16.21 2.41 -23.43
N ILE A 357 -15.01 2.77 -23.00
CA ILE A 357 -14.40 4.09 -23.23
C ILE A 357 -13.86 4.12 -24.65
N LYS A 358 -14.25 5.13 -25.43
CA LYS A 358 -13.91 5.26 -26.86
C LYS A 358 -12.86 6.33 -27.12
N GLY A 359 -12.79 7.32 -26.26
CA GLY A 359 -11.90 8.47 -26.39
C GLY A 359 -10.62 8.34 -25.54
N ALA A 360 -9.87 9.42 -25.55
CA ALA A 360 -8.73 9.64 -24.68
C ALA A 360 -8.82 11.02 -24.04
N LYS A 361 -8.52 11.12 -22.75
CA LYS A 361 -8.52 12.38 -22.02
C LYS A 361 -7.33 12.47 -21.08
N HIS A 362 -6.47 13.45 -21.30
CA HIS A 362 -5.48 13.86 -20.32
C HIS A 362 -6.13 14.82 -19.34
N LEU A 363 -6.20 14.45 -18.07
CA LEU A 363 -6.75 15.32 -17.04
C LEU A 363 -5.65 16.17 -16.43
N ALA A 364 -6.03 17.33 -15.90
CA ALA A 364 -5.14 18.13 -15.08
C ALA A 364 -4.61 17.32 -13.89
N ASP A 365 -3.42 17.68 -13.41
CA ASP A 365 -2.79 17.07 -12.25
C ASP A 365 -3.77 17.01 -11.07
N ARG A 366 -3.80 15.87 -10.40
CA ARG A 366 -4.66 15.62 -9.24
C ARG A 366 -3.91 16.02 -7.97
N GLU A 367 -4.62 16.63 -7.04
CA GLU A 367 -4.03 17.12 -5.79
C GLU A 367 -3.86 16.01 -4.73
N SER A 368 -4.40 14.80 -4.98
CA SER A 368 -4.26 13.67 -4.06
C SER A 368 -4.46 12.34 -4.77
N PHE A 369 -3.79 11.29 -4.29
CA PHE A 369 -4.08 9.89 -4.66
C PHE A 369 -5.50 9.47 -4.28
N ALA A 370 -6.11 10.14 -3.29
CA ALA A 370 -7.46 9.86 -2.81
C ALA A 370 -8.56 10.04 -3.89
N ASP A 371 -8.25 10.70 -5.01
CA ASP A 371 -9.15 10.81 -6.15
C ASP A 371 -9.51 9.43 -6.73
N VAL A 372 -8.60 8.45 -6.62
CA VAL A 372 -8.84 7.06 -7.01
C VAL A 372 -9.94 6.44 -6.14
N GLY A 373 -9.82 6.53 -4.83
CA GLY A 373 -10.81 6.01 -3.89
C GLY A 373 -12.17 6.71 -4.02
N ALA A 374 -12.17 8.04 -4.18
CA ALA A 374 -13.39 8.82 -4.42
C ALA A 374 -14.08 8.38 -5.72
N THR A 375 -13.32 8.07 -6.77
CA THR A 375 -13.87 7.55 -8.05
C THR A 375 -14.51 6.17 -7.87
N ILE A 376 -13.89 5.30 -7.07
CA ILE A 376 -14.43 3.96 -6.76
C ILE A 376 -15.75 4.09 -5.99
N LEU A 377 -15.81 4.93 -4.96
CA LEU A 377 -17.05 5.17 -4.21
C LEU A 377 -18.18 5.68 -5.11
N ASP A 378 -17.88 6.67 -5.95
CA ASP A 378 -18.87 7.26 -6.85
C ASP A 378 -19.39 6.26 -7.89
N ASN A 379 -18.51 5.38 -8.41
CA ASN A 379 -18.91 4.25 -9.26
C ASN A 379 -19.95 3.36 -8.58
N PHE A 380 -19.78 3.04 -7.29
CA PHE A 380 -20.73 2.23 -6.53
C PHE A 380 -21.88 3.05 -5.89
N LYS A 381 -21.98 4.35 -6.19
CA LYS A 381 -22.98 5.29 -5.64
C LYS A 381 -22.95 5.39 -4.12
N ILE A 382 -21.77 5.26 -3.55
CA ILE A 382 -21.53 5.42 -2.13
C ILE A 382 -21.05 6.84 -1.88
N LYS A 383 -21.72 7.53 -0.93
CA LYS A 383 -21.30 8.86 -0.52
C LYS A 383 -19.90 8.83 0.08
N ASN A 384 -19.03 9.69 -0.42
CA ASN A 384 -17.69 9.85 0.17
C ASN A 384 -17.79 10.63 1.49
N GLU A 385 -17.87 9.90 2.60
CA GLU A 385 -17.94 10.45 3.96
C GLU A 385 -16.55 10.81 4.54
N LEU A 386 -15.46 10.42 3.84
CA LEU A 386 -14.10 10.72 4.25
C LEU A 386 -13.73 12.19 4.00
N GLY A 387 -14.45 12.85 3.08
CA GLY A 387 -14.24 14.27 2.77
C GLY A 387 -12.95 14.57 2.00
N ILE A 388 -12.27 13.55 1.49
CA ILE A 388 -10.99 13.63 0.79
C ILE A 388 -11.13 12.98 -0.59
N GLY A 389 -10.43 13.53 -1.59
CA GLY A 389 -10.46 13.07 -2.97
C GLY A 389 -11.62 13.65 -3.76
N LYS A 390 -11.37 13.85 -5.04
CA LYS A 390 -12.35 14.32 -6.04
C LYS A 390 -12.54 13.24 -7.08
N SER A 391 -13.77 12.75 -7.20
CA SER A 391 -14.10 11.69 -8.16
C SER A 391 -13.82 12.12 -9.60
N LEU A 392 -13.25 11.20 -10.38
CA LEU A 392 -13.04 11.29 -11.83
C LEU A 392 -14.15 10.57 -12.61
N PHE A 393 -15.22 10.18 -11.93
CA PHE A 393 -16.29 9.36 -12.52
C PHE A 393 -17.04 10.08 -13.65
N GLU A 394 -17.25 11.39 -13.54
CA GLU A 394 -17.89 12.18 -14.61
C GLU A 394 -17.03 12.21 -15.89
N ASP A 395 -15.70 12.34 -15.75
CA ASP A 395 -14.79 12.25 -16.90
C ASP A 395 -14.89 10.88 -17.60
N LEU A 396 -14.99 9.78 -16.84
CA LEU A 396 -15.22 8.44 -17.37
C LEU A 396 -16.56 8.33 -18.13
N ARG A 397 -17.59 9.05 -17.69
CA ARG A 397 -18.91 9.07 -18.34
C ARG A 397 -18.91 9.82 -19.67
N GLU A 398 -18.17 10.91 -19.76
CA GLU A 398 -18.09 11.75 -20.95
C GLU A 398 -17.42 10.99 -22.12
N GLU A 399 -16.42 10.17 -21.84
CA GLU A 399 -15.66 9.41 -22.85
C GLU A 399 -16.29 8.05 -23.23
N ARG A 400 -17.40 7.67 -22.60
CA ARG A 400 -18.14 6.42 -22.85
C ARG A 400 -19.24 6.60 -23.93
#